data_8152b95e1e4aeae73cfb675ed3b285f5
#
_entry.id   8152b95e1e4aeae73cfb675ed3b285f5
#
_cell.length_a   1.000
_cell.length_b   1.000
_cell.length_c   1.000
_cell.angle_alpha   90.00
_cell.angle_beta   90.00
_cell.angle_gamma   90.00
#
_symmetry.space_group_name_H-M   'P 1'
#
loop_
_entity.id
_entity.type
_entity.pdbx_description
1 polymer ?
#
loop_
_entity_poly.entity_id
_entity_poly.type
_entity_poly.pdbx_seq_one_letter_code
_entity_poly.pdbx_strand_id
1 'polypeptide(L)'
;MSGRGVYYGAAPAEVKSARGADVYILGGGNSAGQAAVNFADYARSVTVLARGEGLAVGMSHYLIEQLKTKANVHVEAHSAVVDAYGEDHLEAIAVTNWTTGETARRATSALFVLIGAKAQTEWLPSAIERDALGYVLTGPDALRSSRWSNERDPYLLETTVPGIFAVGDVRAGSVKRVAAGVGEGSMVIAFVHQFLGSSAA
;
A
#
# COMPACT_ATOMS: atom_id res chain seq x y z
N MET A 1 13.08 10.19 -11.85
CA MET A 1 12.12 9.36 -12.65
C MET A 1 10.74 9.21 -12.03
N SER A 2 10.51 9.57 -10.74
CA SER A 2 9.16 9.57 -10.16
C SER A 2 8.23 10.49 -10.96
N GLY A 3 7.04 9.97 -11.38
CA GLY A 3 6.11 10.65 -12.29
C GLY A 3 6.55 10.71 -13.77
N ARG A 4 7.71 10.14 -14.09
CA ARG A 4 8.27 10.07 -15.45
C ARG A 4 8.66 8.64 -15.82
N GLY A 5 7.70 7.73 -15.69
CA GLY A 5 7.86 6.29 -15.96
C GLY A 5 7.96 5.42 -14.70
N VAL A 6 8.25 5.98 -13.53
CA VAL A 6 8.16 5.27 -12.23
C VAL A 6 7.02 5.89 -11.42
N TYR A 7 6.03 5.06 -11.04
CA TYR A 7 4.81 5.48 -10.36
C TYR A 7 4.58 4.66 -9.10
N TYR A 8 4.07 5.30 -8.04
CA TYR A 8 3.72 4.67 -6.75
C TYR A 8 2.21 4.47 -6.56
N GLY A 9 1.47 4.47 -7.64
CA GLY A 9 0.04 4.24 -7.74
C GLY A 9 -0.32 3.86 -9.16
N ALA A 10 -1.59 3.56 -9.42
CA ALA A 10 -2.12 3.25 -10.76
C ALA A 10 -3.41 4.04 -10.98
N ALA A 11 -3.29 5.36 -11.05
CA ALA A 11 -4.42 6.24 -11.33
C ALA A 11 -4.93 6.04 -12.78
N PRO A 12 -6.23 6.28 -13.06
CA PRO A 12 -6.80 6.08 -14.40
C PRO A 12 -6.07 6.81 -15.53
N ALA A 13 -5.49 7.98 -15.25
CA ALA A 13 -4.71 8.74 -16.22
C ALA A 13 -3.40 8.02 -16.59
N GLU A 14 -2.72 7.45 -15.59
CA GLU A 14 -1.47 6.68 -15.76
C GLU A 14 -1.73 5.38 -16.53
N VAL A 15 -2.85 4.70 -16.26
CA VAL A 15 -3.26 3.49 -16.99
C VAL A 15 -3.44 3.80 -18.49
N LYS A 16 -4.10 4.92 -18.82
CA LYS A 16 -4.32 5.33 -20.22
C LYS A 16 -3.02 5.73 -20.91
N SER A 17 -2.08 6.37 -20.22
CA SER A 17 -0.79 6.77 -20.77
C SER A 17 0.11 5.58 -21.11
N ALA A 18 -0.10 4.42 -20.49
CA ALA A 18 0.64 3.20 -20.76
C ALA A 18 0.11 2.39 -21.98
N ARG A 19 -0.77 2.98 -22.80
CA ARG A 19 -1.32 2.31 -23.98
C ARG A 19 -0.21 1.86 -24.95
N GLY A 20 -0.22 0.58 -25.27
CA GLY A 20 0.75 -0.05 -26.17
C GLY A 20 2.15 -0.22 -25.60
N ALA A 21 2.40 0.17 -24.35
CA ALA A 21 3.66 -0.03 -23.66
C ALA A 21 3.77 -1.42 -23.01
N ASP A 22 4.99 -1.85 -22.74
CA ASP A 22 5.26 -2.94 -21.81
C ASP A 22 5.28 -2.38 -20.39
N VAL A 23 4.38 -2.84 -19.55
CA VAL A 23 4.18 -2.37 -18.19
C VAL A 23 4.76 -3.37 -17.19
N TYR A 24 5.55 -2.89 -16.25
CA TYR A 24 6.01 -3.68 -15.13
C TYR A 24 5.33 -3.22 -13.85
N ILE A 25 4.83 -4.18 -13.06
CA ILE A 25 4.18 -3.94 -11.77
C ILE A 25 4.99 -4.68 -10.71
N LEU A 26 5.58 -3.95 -9.78
CA LEU A 26 6.29 -4.52 -8.64
C LEU A 26 5.33 -4.65 -7.46
N GLY A 27 5.00 -5.89 -7.09
CA GLY A 27 4.11 -6.20 -5.98
C GLY A 27 3.28 -7.47 -6.21
N GLY A 28 2.95 -8.19 -5.14
CA GLY A 28 2.18 -9.45 -5.18
C GLY A 28 0.83 -9.38 -4.44
N GLY A 29 0.36 -8.19 -4.04
CA GLY A 29 -0.89 -8.00 -3.32
C GLY A 29 -2.07 -7.56 -4.20
N ASN A 30 -3.24 -7.36 -3.58
CA ASN A 30 -4.47 -6.98 -4.28
C ASN A 30 -4.34 -5.70 -5.11
N SER A 31 -3.57 -4.70 -4.64
CA SER A 31 -3.35 -3.47 -5.40
C SER A 31 -2.62 -3.74 -6.72
N ALA A 32 -1.61 -4.60 -6.71
CA ALA A 32 -0.89 -5.01 -7.91
C ALA A 32 -1.79 -5.81 -8.86
N GLY A 33 -2.62 -6.72 -8.33
CA GLY A 33 -3.59 -7.50 -9.11
C GLY A 33 -4.63 -6.62 -9.80
N GLN A 34 -5.23 -5.68 -9.07
CA GLN A 34 -6.20 -4.73 -9.63
C GLN A 34 -5.56 -3.85 -10.71
N ALA A 35 -4.35 -3.35 -10.48
CA ALA A 35 -3.61 -2.58 -11.47
C ALA A 35 -3.33 -3.42 -12.73
N ALA A 36 -2.85 -4.65 -12.56
CA ALA A 36 -2.54 -5.54 -13.67
C ALA A 36 -3.77 -5.83 -14.55
N VAL A 37 -4.94 -6.10 -13.93
CA VAL A 37 -6.19 -6.28 -14.65
C VAL A 37 -6.55 -5.03 -15.47
N ASN A 38 -6.43 -3.83 -14.87
CA ASN A 38 -6.73 -2.58 -15.56
C ASN A 38 -5.73 -2.29 -16.70
N PHE A 39 -4.44 -2.50 -16.48
CA PHE A 39 -3.42 -2.29 -17.51
C PHE A 39 -3.54 -3.28 -18.68
N ALA A 40 -3.99 -4.49 -18.42
CA ALA A 40 -4.16 -5.53 -19.45
C ALA A 40 -5.07 -5.09 -20.61
N ASP A 41 -6.00 -4.17 -20.37
CA ASP A 41 -6.92 -3.66 -21.40
C ASP A 41 -6.28 -2.59 -22.31
N TYR A 42 -5.11 -2.05 -21.95
CA TYR A 42 -4.47 -0.94 -22.67
C TYR A 42 -3.03 -1.22 -23.06
N ALA A 43 -2.27 -1.90 -22.22
CA ALA A 43 -0.85 -2.18 -22.43
C ALA A 43 -0.64 -3.28 -23.48
N ARG A 44 0.54 -3.28 -24.11
CA ARG A 44 0.98 -4.37 -24.97
C ARG A 44 1.23 -5.64 -24.16
N SER A 45 1.95 -5.51 -23.05
CA SER A 45 2.15 -6.57 -22.06
C SER A 45 2.18 -6.00 -20.65
N VAL A 46 1.82 -6.83 -19.68
CA VAL A 46 1.88 -6.50 -18.25
C VAL A 46 2.67 -7.60 -17.54
N THR A 47 3.78 -7.26 -16.93
CA THR A 47 4.57 -8.19 -16.12
C THR A 47 4.45 -7.85 -14.65
N VAL A 48 3.88 -8.75 -13.86
CA VAL A 48 3.79 -8.64 -12.39
C VAL A 48 4.99 -9.33 -11.78
N LEU A 49 5.84 -8.56 -11.11
CA LEU A 49 7.01 -9.04 -10.40
C LEU A 49 6.66 -9.26 -8.93
N ALA A 50 6.59 -10.52 -8.50
CA ALA A 50 6.30 -10.91 -7.14
C ALA A 50 7.59 -11.37 -6.44
N ARG A 51 7.93 -10.77 -5.30
CA ARG A 51 9.14 -11.12 -4.54
C ARG A 51 9.07 -12.51 -3.90
N GLY A 52 7.89 -12.98 -3.54
CA GLY A 52 7.63 -14.30 -2.97
C GLY A 52 7.42 -15.39 -4.05
N GLU A 53 6.96 -16.55 -3.59
CA GLU A 53 6.72 -17.73 -4.42
C GLU A 53 5.61 -17.57 -5.48
N GLY A 54 4.85 -16.47 -5.41
CA GLY A 54 3.77 -16.18 -6.33
C GLY A 54 2.76 -15.21 -5.73
N LEU A 55 1.57 -15.15 -6.31
CA LEU A 55 0.52 -14.22 -5.92
C LEU A 55 -0.38 -14.70 -4.78
N ALA A 56 -0.45 -16.02 -4.54
CA ALA A 56 -1.42 -16.64 -3.64
C ALA A 56 -1.30 -16.20 -2.16
N VAL A 57 -0.13 -15.75 -1.74
CA VAL A 57 0.13 -15.32 -0.34
C VAL A 57 -0.50 -13.95 -0.03
N GLY A 58 -0.60 -13.07 -1.01
CA GLY A 58 -1.00 -11.67 -0.78
C GLY A 58 -2.16 -11.18 -1.66
N MET A 59 -2.62 -11.97 -2.61
CA MET A 59 -3.65 -11.59 -3.58
C MET A 59 -4.88 -12.48 -3.44
N SER A 60 -6.05 -11.86 -3.48
CA SER A 60 -7.34 -12.56 -3.45
C SER A 60 -7.49 -13.51 -4.64
N HIS A 61 -8.05 -14.69 -4.39
CA HIS A 61 -8.21 -15.74 -5.41
C HIS A 61 -8.94 -15.24 -6.68
N TYR A 62 -9.98 -14.44 -6.54
CA TYR A 62 -10.72 -13.90 -7.69
C TYR A 62 -9.84 -13.04 -8.61
N LEU A 63 -8.89 -12.25 -8.08
CA LEU A 63 -7.95 -11.47 -8.89
C LEU A 63 -6.98 -12.39 -9.63
N ILE A 64 -6.47 -13.42 -8.96
CA ILE A 64 -5.58 -14.42 -9.59
C ILE A 64 -6.29 -15.07 -10.77
N GLU A 65 -7.56 -15.47 -10.60
CA GLU A 65 -8.34 -16.05 -11.69
C GLU A 65 -8.57 -15.06 -12.83
N GLN A 66 -8.87 -13.80 -12.53
CA GLN A 66 -8.97 -12.76 -13.55
C GLN A 66 -7.66 -12.56 -14.33
N LEU A 67 -6.52 -12.54 -13.65
CA LEU A 67 -5.21 -12.40 -14.30
C LEU A 67 -4.91 -13.56 -15.26
N LYS A 68 -5.28 -14.79 -14.89
CA LYS A 68 -5.11 -15.98 -15.74
C LYS A 68 -5.90 -15.87 -17.06
N THR A 69 -7.00 -15.12 -17.10
CA THR A 69 -7.79 -14.93 -18.34
C THR A 69 -7.18 -13.91 -19.30
N LYS A 70 -6.18 -13.14 -18.87
CA LYS A 70 -5.55 -12.08 -19.66
C LYS A 70 -4.29 -12.62 -20.35
N ALA A 71 -4.35 -12.81 -21.66
CA ALA A 71 -3.26 -13.41 -22.45
C ALA A 71 -1.96 -12.58 -22.46
N ASN A 72 -2.06 -11.26 -22.20
CA ASN A 72 -0.93 -10.34 -22.16
C ASN A 72 -0.40 -10.07 -20.75
N VAL A 73 -0.87 -10.81 -19.72
CA VAL A 73 -0.37 -10.69 -18.35
C VAL A 73 0.56 -11.86 -18.04
N HIS A 74 1.74 -11.53 -17.54
CA HIS A 74 2.77 -12.47 -17.11
C HIS A 74 3.09 -12.26 -15.64
N VAL A 75 3.28 -13.36 -14.89
CA VAL A 75 3.64 -13.31 -13.47
C VAL A 75 5.02 -13.95 -13.30
N GLU A 76 5.94 -13.20 -12.72
CA GLU A 76 7.28 -13.67 -12.38
C GLU A 76 7.44 -13.68 -10.87
N ALA A 77 7.46 -14.87 -10.31
CA ALA A 77 7.76 -15.10 -8.90
C ALA A 77 9.26 -14.91 -8.61
N HIS A 78 9.62 -14.75 -7.33
CA HIS A 78 11.00 -14.59 -6.85
C HIS A 78 11.76 -13.47 -7.55
N SER A 79 11.04 -12.46 -8.05
CA SER A 79 11.60 -11.41 -8.90
C SER A 79 11.34 -10.03 -8.34
N ALA A 80 12.34 -9.16 -8.46
CA ALA A 80 12.21 -7.75 -8.10
C ALA A 80 13.07 -6.85 -8.99
N VAL A 81 12.67 -5.57 -9.07
CA VAL A 81 13.47 -4.52 -9.68
C VAL A 81 14.57 -4.13 -8.71
N VAL A 82 15.82 -4.15 -9.17
CA VAL A 82 17.00 -3.77 -8.38
C VAL A 82 17.60 -2.46 -8.86
N ASP A 83 17.31 -2.02 -10.09
CA ASP A 83 17.77 -0.75 -10.63
C ASP A 83 16.82 -0.22 -11.71
N ALA A 84 16.87 1.07 -11.98
CA ALA A 84 16.09 1.77 -13.01
C ALA A 84 16.96 2.76 -13.78
N TYR A 85 16.88 2.75 -15.10
CA TYR A 85 17.73 3.50 -16.01
C TYR A 85 16.94 4.49 -16.86
N GLY A 86 17.54 5.64 -17.12
CA GLY A 86 17.03 6.71 -17.95
C GLY A 86 17.51 8.06 -17.40
N GLU A 87 17.51 9.10 -18.23
CA GLU A 87 17.87 10.46 -17.82
C GLU A 87 16.62 11.24 -17.40
N ASP A 88 15.79 11.64 -18.34
CA ASP A 88 14.57 12.41 -18.08
C ASP A 88 13.36 11.55 -17.75
N HIS A 89 13.31 10.31 -18.24
CA HIS A 89 12.23 9.35 -18.04
C HIS A 89 12.80 7.93 -17.93
N LEU A 90 11.95 7.00 -17.51
CA LEU A 90 12.32 5.58 -17.44
C LEU A 90 12.52 5.02 -18.86
N GLU A 91 13.66 4.37 -19.09
CA GLU A 91 14.01 3.70 -20.35
C GLU A 91 14.19 2.19 -20.18
N ALA A 92 14.66 1.76 -19.01
CA ALA A 92 14.84 0.36 -18.69
C ALA A 92 14.86 0.12 -17.17
N ILE A 93 14.64 -1.13 -16.78
CA ILE A 93 14.80 -1.64 -15.41
C ILE A 93 15.76 -2.83 -15.39
N ALA A 94 16.44 -3.04 -14.27
CA ALA A 94 17.12 -4.31 -13.98
C ALA A 94 16.22 -5.15 -13.09
N VAL A 95 15.92 -6.37 -13.54
CA VAL A 95 15.11 -7.33 -12.78
C VAL A 95 16.01 -8.50 -12.38
N THR A 96 16.06 -8.81 -11.09
CA THR A 96 16.76 -9.97 -10.54
C THR A 96 15.75 -11.04 -10.15
N ASN A 97 16.00 -12.27 -10.58
CA ASN A 97 15.33 -13.45 -10.05
C ASN A 97 16.19 -14.07 -8.93
N TRP A 98 15.64 -14.12 -7.72
CA TRP A 98 16.37 -14.60 -6.55
C TRP A 98 16.63 -16.11 -6.53
N THR A 99 15.86 -16.88 -7.27
CA THR A 99 16.05 -18.34 -7.35
C THR A 99 17.20 -18.71 -8.26
N THR A 100 17.33 -18.01 -9.40
CA THR A 100 18.41 -18.27 -10.37
C THR A 100 19.65 -17.42 -10.13
N GLY A 101 19.51 -16.29 -9.40
CA GLY A 101 20.55 -15.27 -9.25
C GLY A 101 20.77 -14.43 -10.50
N GLU A 102 19.98 -14.64 -11.56
CA GLU A 102 20.10 -13.93 -12.83
C GLU A 102 19.51 -12.51 -12.72
N THR A 103 20.23 -11.54 -13.27
CA THR A 103 19.77 -10.18 -13.43
C THR A 103 19.72 -9.82 -14.91
N ALA A 104 18.54 -9.39 -15.38
CA ALA A 104 18.32 -9.00 -16.76
C ALA A 104 17.90 -7.51 -16.85
N ARG A 105 18.50 -6.79 -17.80
CA ARG A 105 18.04 -5.43 -18.17
C ARG A 105 16.88 -5.56 -19.15
N ARG A 106 15.77 -4.87 -18.86
CA ARG A 106 14.55 -4.91 -19.66
C ARG A 106 14.11 -3.49 -20.02
N ALA A 107 13.93 -3.22 -21.32
CA ALA A 107 13.44 -1.94 -21.81
C ALA A 107 11.98 -1.76 -21.38
N THR A 108 11.68 -0.63 -20.76
CA THR A 108 10.32 -0.21 -20.41
C THR A 108 10.30 1.29 -20.08
N SER A 109 9.17 1.92 -20.35
CA SER A 109 8.87 3.31 -19.93
C SER A 109 7.85 3.38 -18.80
N ALA A 110 7.41 2.23 -18.24
CA ALA A 110 6.31 2.18 -17.28
C ALA A 110 6.54 1.13 -16.19
N LEU A 111 6.96 1.58 -15.01
CA LEU A 111 7.12 0.79 -13.78
C LEU A 111 6.16 1.31 -12.71
N PHE A 112 5.30 0.43 -12.19
CA PHE A 112 4.37 0.71 -11.10
C PHE A 112 4.77 -0.02 -9.84
N VAL A 113 5.10 0.72 -8.77
CA VAL A 113 5.59 0.19 -7.50
C VAL A 113 4.43 0.09 -6.52
N LEU A 114 3.90 -1.13 -6.31
CA LEU A 114 2.72 -1.42 -5.49
C LEU A 114 3.05 -2.42 -4.37
N ILE A 115 4.16 -2.18 -3.68
CA ILE A 115 4.71 -3.06 -2.63
C ILE A 115 4.14 -2.79 -1.22
N GLY A 116 3.10 -1.97 -1.12
CA GLY A 116 2.51 -1.51 0.14
C GLY A 116 3.05 -0.16 0.59
N ALA A 117 2.48 0.34 1.66
CA ALA A 117 2.88 1.60 2.30
C ALA A 117 3.59 1.32 3.62
N LYS A 118 4.56 2.17 3.96
CA LYS A 118 5.19 2.20 5.29
C LYS A 118 4.60 3.39 6.06
N ALA A 119 4.21 3.15 7.29
CA ALA A 119 3.78 4.23 8.18
C ALA A 119 4.95 5.19 8.46
N GLN A 120 4.74 6.48 8.23
CA GLN A 120 5.72 7.54 8.52
C GLN A 120 5.39 8.19 9.86
N THR A 121 5.60 7.45 10.94
CA THR A 121 5.18 7.81 12.31
C THR A 121 6.33 8.01 13.28
N GLU A 122 7.57 7.98 12.81
CA GLU A 122 8.77 8.10 13.62
C GLU A 122 8.86 9.45 14.36
N TRP A 123 8.21 10.48 13.82
CA TRP A 123 8.13 11.82 14.41
C TRP A 123 7.16 11.93 15.61
N LEU A 124 6.26 10.93 15.77
CA LEU A 124 5.32 10.92 16.89
C LEU A 124 6.04 10.60 18.21
N PRO A 125 5.63 11.22 19.35
CA PRO A 125 6.12 10.86 20.65
C PRO A 125 5.99 9.36 20.95
N SER A 126 6.90 8.81 21.72
CA SER A 126 6.89 7.39 22.10
C SER A 126 5.69 6.98 22.96
N ALA A 127 5.01 7.94 23.60
CA ALA A 127 3.76 7.70 24.32
C ALA A 127 2.61 7.24 23.42
N ILE A 128 2.63 7.62 22.14
CA ILE A 128 1.70 7.11 21.13
C ILE A 128 2.26 5.80 20.61
N GLU A 129 1.69 4.69 21.05
CA GLU A 129 2.17 3.36 20.73
C GLU A 129 1.81 2.95 19.30
N ARG A 130 2.68 2.14 18.72
CA ARG A 130 2.61 1.66 17.34
C ARG A 130 2.80 0.16 17.29
N ASP A 131 2.26 -0.47 16.28
CA ASP A 131 2.56 -1.87 15.99
C ASP A 131 4.00 -2.06 15.45
N ALA A 132 4.38 -3.31 15.20
CA ALA A 132 5.71 -3.66 14.67
C ALA A 132 6.00 -3.07 13.27
N LEU A 133 4.96 -2.61 12.54
CA LEU A 133 5.06 -1.99 11.21
C LEU A 133 5.02 -0.46 11.28
N GLY A 134 4.91 0.11 12.48
CA GLY A 134 4.89 1.56 12.72
C GLY A 134 3.49 2.19 12.67
N TYR A 135 2.40 1.43 12.52
CA TYR A 135 1.04 1.97 12.53
C TYR A 135 0.56 2.25 13.95
N VAL A 136 -0.18 3.34 14.12
CA VAL A 136 -0.67 3.82 15.42
C VAL A 136 -1.76 2.90 15.98
N LEU A 137 -1.60 2.44 17.20
CA LEU A 137 -2.63 1.68 17.92
C LEU A 137 -3.77 2.60 18.35
N THR A 138 -5.03 2.16 18.15
CA THR A 138 -6.22 2.92 18.54
C THR A 138 -7.32 2.02 19.10
N GLY A 139 -8.21 2.60 19.89
CA GLY A 139 -9.39 1.90 20.43
C GLY A 139 -9.04 0.60 21.16
N PRO A 140 -9.59 -0.54 20.75
CA PRO A 140 -9.33 -1.82 21.43
C PRO A 140 -7.86 -2.23 21.45
N ASP A 141 -7.06 -1.82 20.46
CA ASP A 141 -5.62 -2.10 20.44
C ASP A 141 -4.87 -1.21 21.42
N ALA A 142 -5.26 0.07 21.54
CA ALA A 142 -4.75 0.97 22.56
C ALA A 142 -5.12 0.51 23.98
N LEU A 143 -6.33 -0.02 24.18
CA LEU A 143 -6.77 -0.58 25.48
C LEU A 143 -5.90 -1.76 25.93
N ARG A 144 -5.46 -2.61 24.99
CA ARG A 144 -4.58 -3.74 25.31
C ARG A 144 -3.14 -3.35 25.62
N SER A 145 -2.78 -2.11 25.38
CA SER A 145 -1.47 -1.57 25.72
C SER A 145 -1.35 -1.31 27.22
N SER A 146 -0.19 -1.63 27.80
CA SER A 146 0.16 -1.25 29.16
C SER A 146 0.29 0.27 29.38
N ARG A 147 0.24 1.05 28.31
CA ARG A 147 0.34 2.52 28.36
C ARG A 147 -1.00 3.22 28.54
N TRP A 148 -2.13 2.52 28.29
CA TRP A 148 -3.44 3.08 28.61
C TRP A 148 -3.64 3.12 30.11
N SER A 149 -3.74 4.31 30.69
CA SER A 149 -3.80 4.54 32.14
C SER A 149 -5.11 5.17 32.62
N ASN A 150 -6.09 5.38 31.71
CA ASN A 150 -7.38 5.96 32.07
C ASN A 150 -8.35 4.87 32.56
N GLU A 151 -9.25 5.22 33.50
CA GLU A 151 -10.28 4.30 34.02
C GLU A 151 -11.34 3.94 32.96
N ARG A 152 -11.61 4.86 32.02
CA ARG A 152 -12.50 4.57 30.89
C ARG A 152 -11.80 3.86 29.75
N ASP A 153 -12.54 3.15 28.94
CA ASP A 153 -12.05 2.61 27.70
C ASP A 153 -11.71 3.75 26.69
N PRO A 154 -10.72 3.56 25.82
CA PRO A 154 -10.43 4.50 24.75
C PRO A 154 -11.58 4.53 23.75
N TYR A 155 -11.88 5.71 23.19
CA TYR A 155 -12.76 5.79 22.03
C TYR A 155 -12.18 5.01 20.85
N LEU A 156 -13.01 4.57 19.92
CA LEU A 156 -12.61 3.69 18.81
C LEU A 156 -11.37 4.14 18.04
N LEU A 157 -11.19 5.45 17.88
CA LEU A 157 -10.07 6.05 17.14
C LEU A 157 -9.05 6.75 18.06
N GLU A 158 -9.18 6.62 19.37
CA GLU A 158 -8.28 7.21 20.35
C GLU A 158 -7.00 6.38 20.47
N THR A 159 -5.86 7.07 20.53
CA THR A 159 -4.54 6.44 20.68
C THR A 159 -4.29 6.01 22.13
N THR A 160 -3.09 5.51 22.43
CA THR A 160 -2.67 5.22 23.82
C THR A 160 -2.52 6.48 24.69
N VAL A 161 -2.65 7.66 24.12
CA VAL A 161 -2.65 8.94 24.84
C VAL A 161 -4.05 9.53 24.82
N PRO A 162 -4.73 9.67 25.98
CA PRO A 162 -6.08 10.20 26.06
C PRO A 162 -6.22 11.57 25.37
N GLY A 163 -7.27 11.72 24.56
CA GLY A 163 -7.56 12.95 23.81
C GLY A 163 -6.76 13.09 22.50
N ILE A 164 -5.89 12.16 22.18
CA ILE A 164 -5.21 12.12 20.87
C ILE A 164 -5.82 11.00 20.02
N PHE A 165 -6.25 11.36 18.82
CA PHE A 165 -6.93 10.45 17.89
C PHE A 165 -6.11 10.26 16.62
N ALA A 166 -6.20 9.07 16.02
CA ALA A 166 -5.62 8.77 14.72
C ALA A 166 -6.68 8.17 13.79
N VAL A 167 -6.65 8.54 12.50
CA VAL A 167 -7.63 8.12 11.49
C VAL A 167 -6.94 7.76 10.19
N GLY A 168 -7.58 6.91 9.39
CA GLY A 168 -7.13 6.55 8.06
C GLY A 168 -5.92 5.61 8.06
N ASP A 169 -5.11 5.73 7.02
CA ASP A 169 -4.05 4.78 6.69
C ASP A 169 -2.93 4.68 7.73
N VAL A 170 -2.78 5.68 8.59
CA VAL A 170 -1.78 5.71 9.67
C VAL A 170 -2.12 4.75 10.81
N ARG A 171 -3.37 4.34 10.92
CA ARG A 171 -3.90 3.49 12.00
C ARG A 171 -3.59 2.01 11.78
N ALA A 172 -3.20 1.29 12.83
CA ALA A 172 -3.10 -0.16 12.83
C ALA A 172 -4.46 -0.80 12.48
N GLY A 173 -4.46 -1.84 11.65
CA GLY A 173 -5.66 -2.54 11.24
C GLY A 173 -6.64 -1.75 10.36
N SER A 174 -6.31 -0.52 9.93
CA SER A 174 -7.19 0.27 9.05
C SER A 174 -7.33 -0.36 7.67
N VAL A 175 -8.54 -0.23 7.10
CA VAL A 175 -8.77 -0.53 5.68
C VAL A 175 -8.21 0.62 4.86
N LYS A 176 -7.11 0.36 4.14
CA LYS A 176 -6.40 1.39 3.36
C LYS A 176 -7.19 1.76 2.08
N ARG A 177 -8.23 2.56 2.26
CA ARG A 177 -9.13 3.08 1.23
C ARG A 177 -9.52 4.51 1.56
N VAL A 178 -9.59 5.36 0.56
CA VAL A 178 -10.01 6.77 0.72
C VAL A 178 -11.35 6.87 1.46
N ALA A 179 -12.34 6.07 1.09
CA ALA A 179 -13.64 6.08 1.72
C ALA A 179 -13.60 5.72 3.21
N ALA A 180 -12.72 4.78 3.61
CA ALA A 180 -12.52 4.42 5.02
C ALA A 180 -11.91 5.59 5.81
N GLY A 181 -10.87 6.22 5.26
CA GLY A 181 -10.23 7.38 5.89
C GLY A 181 -11.18 8.58 6.04
N VAL A 182 -12.01 8.85 5.03
CA VAL A 182 -13.05 9.89 5.10
C VAL A 182 -14.10 9.55 6.15
N GLY A 183 -14.55 8.29 6.22
CA GLY A 183 -15.51 7.82 7.23
C GLY A 183 -14.96 7.93 8.65
N GLU A 184 -13.72 7.49 8.88
CA GLU A 184 -13.06 7.63 10.18
C GLU A 184 -12.84 9.11 10.54
N GLY A 185 -12.46 9.97 9.58
CA GLY A 185 -12.33 11.41 9.77
C GLY A 185 -13.65 12.06 10.19
N SER A 186 -14.79 11.60 9.67
CA SER A 186 -16.11 12.05 10.09
C SER A 186 -16.46 11.57 11.51
N MET A 187 -16.20 10.29 11.81
CA MET A 187 -16.49 9.72 13.13
C MET A 187 -15.68 10.36 14.26
N VAL A 188 -14.40 10.67 14.00
CA VAL A 188 -13.51 11.19 15.05
C VAL A 188 -13.99 12.51 15.63
N ILE A 189 -14.70 13.32 14.84
CA ILE A 189 -15.28 14.60 15.31
C ILE A 189 -16.20 14.36 16.50
N ALA A 190 -17.07 13.34 16.44
CA ALA A 190 -17.95 12.98 17.54
C ALA A 190 -17.17 12.54 18.79
N PHE A 191 -16.11 11.74 18.62
CA PHE A 191 -15.27 11.31 19.73
C PHE A 191 -14.49 12.46 20.38
N VAL A 192 -13.99 13.41 19.60
CA VAL A 192 -13.36 14.63 20.12
C VAL A 192 -14.35 15.45 20.97
N HIS A 193 -15.58 15.63 20.50
CA HIS A 193 -16.61 16.34 21.28
C HIS A 193 -16.96 15.59 22.58
N GLN A 194 -17.08 14.27 22.55
CA GLN A 194 -17.31 13.47 23.75
C GLN A 194 -16.16 13.59 24.75
N PHE A 195 -14.90 13.54 24.27
CA PHE A 195 -13.72 13.70 25.11
C PHE A 195 -13.70 15.09 25.79
N LEU A 196 -13.91 16.15 25.02
CA LEU A 196 -13.93 17.52 25.56
C LEU A 196 -15.07 17.74 26.56
N GLY A 197 -16.25 17.16 26.30
CA GLY A 197 -17.40 17.22 27.22
C GLY A 197 -17.14 16.46 28.54
N SER A 198 -16.45 15.32 28.51
CA SER A 198 -16.09 14.56 29.71
C SER A 198 -14.94 15.17 30.51
N SER A 199 -14.10 16.01 29.88
CA SER A 199 -12.96 16.67 30.54
C SER A 199 -13.38 17.99 31.22
N ALA A 200 -14.59 18.49 30.94
CA ALA A 200 -15.12 19.75 31.48
C ALA A 200 -16.04 19.52 32.71
N ALA A 201 -16.33 18.29 33.06
CA ALA A 201 -17.11 17.89 34.24
C ALA A 201 -16.19 17.41 35.36
#